data_9ff81f4b16f6b66541d18d62ac6cb2ba
#
_entry.id   9ff81f4b16f6b66541d18d62ac6cb2ba
#
_cell.length_a   1.000
_cell.length_b   1.000
_cell.length_c   1.000
_cell.angle_alpha   90.00
_cell.angle_beta   90.00
_cell.angle_gamma   90.00
#
_symmetry.space_group_name_H-M   'P 1'
#
loop_
_entity.id
_entity.type
_entity.pdbx_description
1 polymer ?
#
loop_
_entity_poly.entity_id
_entity_poly.type
_entity_poly.pdbx_seq_one_letter_code
_entity_poly.pdbx_strand_id
1 'polypeptide(L)'
;MKTIKNIILLLLFALLAWLSVPFNVLVLGSDARPWQQIKGSRSDAIIVIKVIPLLAKIKMISIPRDTYTDVPCEKGGKVDKINHSYAFGGKECTIKAVEELLNTKINYSVVFRFDDVITLTDIMGGVDIVANHSFTQDNETFKEGEKYNIKGARALAYTRHRKTDSAFKRDERQRQVMQSIAKKLVSPAGWGYVPGVYSYMQEKMDISFNPIKGISALPAILINKTNFEQHEIKGDGKMIKGIWYFIPEDASLNDARKEFKVWF
;
A
#
# COMPACT_ATOMS: atom_id res chain seq x y z
N MET A 1 23.61 35.20 -21.92
CA MET A 1 23.76 33.71 -22.07
C MET A 1 24.33 33.03 -20.82
N LYS A 2 25.42 33.45 -20.20
CA LYS A 2 25.99 32.83 -18.99
C LYS A 2 24.99 32.75 -17.82
N THR A 3 24.26 33.85 -17.55
CA THR A 3 23.26 33.91 -16.45
C THR A 3 22.12 32.92 -16.64
N ILE A 4 21.56 32.78 -17.84
CA ILE A 4 20.48 31.83 -18.16
C ILE A 4 20.97 30.38 -17.99
N LYS A 5 22.20 30.07 -18.47
CA LYS A 5 22.82 28.77 -18.27
C LYS A 5 22.96 28.41 -16.80
N ASN A 6 23.39 29.37 -15.96
CA ASN A 6 23.54 29.13 -14.52
C ASN A 6 22.20 28.93 -13.83
N ILE A 7 21.14 29.64 -14.22
CA ILE A 7 19.79 29.45 -13.70
C ILE A 7 19.26 28.03 -14.06
N ILE A 8 19.43 27.61 -15.31
CA ILE A 8 19.02 26.27 -15.76
C ILE A 8 19.78 25.19 -14.96
N LEU A 9 21.08 25.38 -14.74
CA LEU A 9 21.89 24.43 -13.98
C LEU A 9 21.43 24.34 -12.51
N LEU A 10 21.12 25.47 -11.89
CA LEU A 10 20.57 25.52 -10.53
C LEU A 10 19.21 24.82 -10.43
N LEU A 11 18.32 25.05 -11.39
CA LEU A 11 17.01 24.39 -11.43
C LEU A 11 17.14 22.88 -11.63
N LEU A 12 18.07 22.46 -12.49
CA LEU A 12 18.35 21.03 -12.70
C LEU A 12 18.91 20.39 -11.44
N PHE A 13 19.86 21.07 -10.77
CA PHE A 13 20.41 20.59 -9.50
C PHE A 13 19.33 20.50 -8.41
N ALA A 14 18.48 21.51 -8.29
CA ALA A 14 17.35 21.50 -7.33
C ALA A 14 16.36 20.35 -7.62
N LEU A 15 16.07 20.10 -8.90
CA LEU A 15 15.22 18.97 -9.31
C LEU A 15 15.86 17.61 -8.95
N LEU A 16 17.14 17.43 -9.24
CA LEU A 16 17.86 16.18 -8.91
C LEU A 16 17.95 15.99 -7.39
N ALA A 17 18.23 17.05 -6.63
CA ALA A 17 18.23 17.03 -5.18
C ALA A 17 16.84 16.62 -4.63
N TRP A 18 15.76 17.23 -5.16
CA TRP A 18 14.40 16.88 -4.77
C TRP A 18 14.03 15.42 -5.13
N LEU A 19 14.43 14.94 -6.29
CA LEU A 19 14.21 13.55 -6.71
C LEU A 19 14.97 12.54 -5.82
N SER A 20 16.09 12.93 -5.24
CA SER A 20 16.92 12.08 -4.38
C SER A 20 16.41 11.92 -2.95
N VAL A 21 15.50 12.81 -2.49
CA VAL A 21 14.93 12.76 -1.13
C VAL A 21 14.09 11.50 -0.94
N PRO A 22 14.30 10.71 0.14
CA PRO A 22 13.42 9.59 0.48
C PRO A 22 11.98 10.06 0.77
N PHE A 23 11.01 9.18 0.50
CA PHE A 23 9.60 9.47 0.77
C PHE A 23 8.83 8.22 1.13
N ASN A 24 7.73 8.40 1.88
CA ASN A 24 6.80 7.35 2.26
C ASN A 24 5.49 7.48 1.46
N VAL A 25 4.98 6.35 1.01
CA VAL A 25 3.67 6.19 0.39
C VAL A 25 2.82 5.31 1.28
N LEU A 26 1.66 5.80 1.73
CA LEU A 26 0.66 5.01 2.43
C LEU A 26 -0.29 4.38 1.42
N VAL A 27 -0.41 3.07 1.46
CA VAL A 27 -1.34 2.29 0.65
C VAL A 27 -2.43 1.75 1.57
N LEU A 28 -3.66 2.14 1.32
CA LEU A 28 -4.84 1.75 2.09
C LEU A 28 -5.76 0.88 1.24
N GLY A 29 -6.09 -0.31 1.74
CA GLY A 29 -7.13 -1.15 1.16
C GLY A 29 -8.42 -1.00 1.96
N SER A 30 -9.47 -0.47 1.32
CA SER A 30 -10.77 -0.28 1.96
C SER A 30 -11.76 -1.37 1.54
N ASP A 31 -12.58 -1.83 2.48
CA ASP A 31 -13.69 -2.75 2.26
C ASP A 31 -14.97 -2.05 1.76
N ALA A 32 -14.89 -0.71 1.56
CA ALA A 32 -16.01 0.07 1.02
C ALA A 32 -16.52 -0.52 -0.30
N ARG A 33 -17.83 -0.71 -0.38
CA ARG A 33 -18.48 -1.05 -1.63
C ARG A 33 -18.71 0.22 -2.46
N PRO A 34 -18.80 0.14 -3.79
CA PRO A 34 -18.91 1.32 -4.66
C PRO A 34 -20.04 2.29 -4.29
N TRP A 35 -21.14 1.75 -3.74
CA TRP A 35 -22.32 2.54 -3.32
C TRP A 35 -22.29 2.99 -1.85
N GLN A 36 -21.34 2.51 -1.06
CA GLN A 36 -21.17 2.97 0.33
C GLN A 36 -20.33 4.23 0.34
N GLN A 37 -20.79 5.24 1.05
CA GLN A 37 -19.94 6.37 1.39
C GLN A 37 -18.71 5.82 2.12
N ILE A 38 -17.52 6.31 1.76
CA ILE A 38 -16.23 5.94 2.37
C ILE A 38 -16.27 6.10 3.90
N LYS A 39 -17.08 7.06 4.39
CA LYS A 39 -17.31 7.31 5.81
C LYS A 39 -18.02 6.13 6.47
N GLY A 40 -17.31 5.46 7.39
CA GLY A 40 -17.80 4.27 8.10
C GLY A 40 -17.24 2.93 7.58
N SER A 41 -16.56 2.90 6.44
CA SER A 41 -15.81 1.73 6.01
C SER A 41 -14.46 1.65 6.75
N ARG A 42 -13.86 0.46 6.77
CA ARG A 42 -12.58 0.23 7.45
C ARG A 42 -11.47 0.02 6.45
N SER A 43 -10.25 0.39 6.84
CA SER A 43 -9.05 0.01 6.09
C SER A 43 -8.58 -1.38 6.55
N ASP A 44 -8.81 -2.40 5.75
CA ASP A 44 -8.38 -3.77 6.06
C ASP A 44 -6.91 -4.03 5.71
N ALA A 45 -6.32 -3.23 4.81
CA ALA A 45 -4.90 -3.24 4.51
C ALA A 45 -4.31 -1.85 4.75
N ILE A 46 -3.23 -1.78 5.53
CA ILE A 46 -2.50 -0.56 5.85
C ILE A 46 -1.02 -0.87 5.62
N ILE A 47 -0.46 -0.34 4.53
CA ILE A 47 0.91 -0.64 4.12
C ILE A 47 1.65 0.69 3.91
N VAL A 48 2.85 0.81 4.50
CA VAL A 48 3.74 1.93 4.22
C VAL A 48 4.89 1.45 3.35
N ILE A 49 5.11 2.14 2.23
CA ILE A 49 6.21 1.89 1.30
C ILE A 49 7.17 3.08 1.39
N LYS A 50 8.40 2.83 1.82
CA LYS A 50 9.49 3.82 1.81
C LYS A 50 10.34 3.63 0.57
N VAL A 51 10.48 4.69 -0.21
CA VAL A 51 11.38 4.75 -1.36
C VAL A 51 12.61 5.56 -0.98
N ILE A 52 13.80 4.98 -1.21
CA ILE A 52 15.11 5.59 -0.96
C ILE A 52 15.86 5.66 -2.30
N PRO A 53 15.64 6.75 -3.09
CA PRO A 53 16.12 6.81 -4.48
C PRO A 53 17.64 6.64 -4.61
N LEU A 54 18.42 7.33 -3.78
CA LEU A 54 19.89 7.30 -3.82
C LEU A 54 20.50 5.92 -3.57
N LEU A 55 19.81 5.10 -2.78
CA LEU A 55 20.25 3.74 -2.48
C LEU A 55 19.60 2.70 -3.37
N ALA A 56 18.73 3.13 -4.29
CA ALA A 56 17.90 2.27 -5.11
C ALA A 56 17.16 1.20 -4.28
N LYS A 57 16.65 1.57 -3.09
CA LYS A 57 15.98 0.67 -2.16
C LYS A 57 14.50 1.01 -2.00
N ILE A 58 13.69 -0.04 -1.84
CA ILE A 58 12.28 0.07 -1.43
C ILE A 58 12.08 -0.83 -0.22
N LYS A 59 11.53 -0.26 0.84
CA LYS A 59 11.14 -0.97 2.06
C LYS A 59 9.61 -0.94 2.18
N MET A 60 9.05 -2.01 2.69
CA MET A 60 7.61 -2.12 2.89
C MET A 60 7.32 -2.65 4.29
N ILE A 61 6.36 -2.03 4.98
CA ILE A 61 5.84 -2.50 6.25
C ILE A 61 4.33 -2.59 6.20
N SER A 62 3.79 -3.71 6.65
CA SER A 62 2.35 -3.91 6.83
C SER A 62 2.00 -3.67 8.30
N ILE A 63 1.06 -2.77 8.55
CA ILE A 63 0.55 -2.47 9.90
C ILE A 63 -0.71 -3.32 10.10
N PRO A 64 -0.75 -4.18 11.13
CA PRO A 64 -1.95 -4.96 11.44
C PRO A 64 -3.14 -4.04 11.71
N ARG A 65 -4.28 -4.30 11.06
CA ARG A 65 -5.47 -3.43 11.14
C ARG A 65 -6.03 -3.25 12.54
N ASP A 66 -5.80 -4.23 13.42
CA ASP A 66 -6.27 -4.23 14.81
C ASP A 66 -5.24 -3.64 15.78
N THR A 67 -4.19 -2.96 15.28
CA THR A 67 -3.14 -2.33 16.10
C THR A 67 -3.75 -1.30 17.04
N TYR A 68 -3.48 -1.46 18.34
CA TYR A 68 -3.88 -0.56 19.40
C TYR A 68 -3.01 0.69 19.38
N THR A 69 -3.58 1.83 19.01
CA THR A 69 -2.87 3.10 18.84
C THR A 69 -3.80 4.29 19.01
N ASP A 70 -3.23 5.48 19.13
CA ASP A 70 -4.00 6.71 19.11
C ASP A 70 -4.70 6.92 17.78
N VAL A 71 -5.98 7.30 17.82
CA VAL A 71 -6.80 7.67 16.69
C VAL A 71 -7.14 9.16 16.80
N PRO A 72 -6.33 10.05 16.20
CA PRO A 72 -6.32 11.49 16.51
C PRO A 72 -7.56 12.24 16.02
N CYS A 73 -8.43 11.61 15.24
CA CYS A 73 -9.58 12.27 14.60
C CYS A 73 -10.90 12.03 15.34
N GLU A 74 -10.89 11.25 16.39
CA GLU A 74 -12.05 11.14 17.29
C GLU A 74 -12.05 12.33 18.27
N LYS A 75 -13.24 12.87 18.53
CA LYS A 75 -13.36 13.99 19.48
C LYS A 75 -12.82 13.56 20.86
N GLY A 76 -11.71 14.17 21.27
CA GLY A 76 -11.05 13.90 22.54
C GLY A 76 -9.85 12.95 22.50
N GLY A 77 -9.44 12.49 21.32
CA GLY A 77 -8.33 11.53 21.14
C GLY A 77 -8.66 10.20 21.84
N LYS A 78 -8.78 9.13 21.11
CA LYS A 78 -9.09 7.82 21.70
C LYS A 78 -8.11 6.80 21.18
N VAL A 79 -7.61 5.98 22.10
CA VAL A 79 -6.84 4.80 21.72
C VAL A 79 -7.82 3.72 21.27
N ASP A 80 -7.67 3.27 20.03
CA ASP A 80 -8.52 2.26 19.42
C ASP A 80 -7.73 1.47 18.37
N LYS A 81 -8.40 0.61 17.59
CA LYS A 81 -7.81 -0.06 16.44
C LYS A 81 -7.46 0.94 15.35
N ILE A 82 -6.28 0.84 14.77
CA ILE A 82 -5.82 1.77 13.74
C ILE A 82 -6.77 1.83 12.52
N ASN A 83 -7.45 0.72 12.15
CA ASN A 83 -8.41 0.70 11.05
C ASN A 83 -9.67 1.53 11.30
N HIS A 84 -9.98 1.86 12.56
CA HIS A 84 -11.09 2.75 12.89
C HIS A 84 -10.79 4.21 12.53
N SER A 85 -9.51 4.59 12.39
CA SER A 85 -9.13 5.93 11.90
C SER A 85 -9.76 6.23 10.54
N TYR A 86 -9.80 5.22 9.66
CA TYR A 86 -10.43 5.38 8.34
C TYR A 86 -11.95 5.57 8.45
N ALA A 87 -12.61 4.83 9.32
CA ALA A 87 -14.05 4.95 9.57
C ALA A 87 -14.45 6.33 10.14
N PHE A 88 -13.60 6.92 10.99
CA PHE A 88 -13.89 8.19 11.67
C PHE A 88 -13.54 9.42 10.83
N GLY A 89 -12.44 9.39 10.10
CA GLY A 89 -11.94 10.56 9.39
C GLY A 89 -11.29 10.29 8.03
N GLY A 90 -11.55 9.11 7.44
CA GLY A 90 -11.05 8.77 6.13
C GLY A 90 -9.52 8.65 6.06
N LYS A 91 -9.00 8.90 4.87
CA LYS A 91 -7.58 8.83 4.55
C LYS A 91 -6.73 9.74 5.43
N GLU A 92 -7.16 10.98 5.62
CA GLU A 92 -6.42 12.00 6.38
C GLU A 92 -6.22 11.59 7.84
N CYS A 93 -7.24 10.97 8.43
CA CYS A 93 -7.14 10.45 9.79
C CYS A 93 -6.18 9.28 9.88
N THR A 94 -6.26 8.36 8.91
CA THR A 94 -5.36 7.21 8.88
C THR A 94 -3.91 7.63 8.64
N ILE A 95 -3.67 8.64 7.80
CA ILE A 95 -2.34 9.22 7.62
C ILE A 95 -1.78 9.70 8.98
N LYS A 96 -2.54 10.50 9.72
CA LYS A 96 -2.11 11.01 11.05
C LYS A 96 -1.83 9.87 12.03
N ALA A 97 -2.72 8.88 12.12
CA ALA A 97 -2.54 7.73 13.00
C ALA A 97 -1.27 6.93 12.67
N VAL A 98 -0.99 6.74 11.38
CA VAL A 98 0.24 6.05 10.90
C VAL A 98 1.49 6.92 11.15
N GLU A 99 1.41 8.23 10.91
CA GLU A 99 2.51 9.17 11.18
C GLU A 99 2.89 9.18 12.67
N GLU A 100 1.91 9.18 13.56
CA GLU A 100 2.12 9.11 15.01
C GLU A 100 2.67 7.74 15.44
N LEU A 101 2.08 6.63 14.95
CA LEU A 101 2.53 5.29 15.26
C LEU A 101 3.99 5.07 14.87
N LEU A 102 4.37 5.45 13.65
CA LEU A 102 5.72 5.24 13.08
C LEU A 102 6.68 6.41 13.31
N ASN A 103 6.23 7.50 13.93
CA ASN A 103 7.01 8.73 14.10
C ASN A 103 7.71 9.17 12.80
N THR A 104 6.93 9.31 11.74
CA THR A 104 7.42 9.62 10.38
C THR A 104 6.44 10.53 9.63
N LYS A 105 6.78 10.93 8.40
CA LYS A 105 5.88 11.63 7.50
C LYS A 105 5.40 10.71 6.37
N ILE A 106 4.14 10.86 6.01
CA ILE A 106 3.54 10.23 4.83
C ILE A 106 3.43 11.30 3.75
N ASN A 107 4.23 11.15 2.69
CA ASN A 107 4.30 12.14 1.62
C ASN A 107 3.20 11.94 0.57
N TYR A 108 2.82 10.70 0.33
CA TYR A 108 1.84 10.31 -0.67
C TYR A 108 0.92 9.20 -0.14
N SER A 109 -0.26 9.10 -0.73
CA SER A 109 -1.22 8.07 -0.36
C SER A 109 -1.99 7.55 -1.56
N VAL A 110 -2.37 6.28 -1.48
CA VAL A 110 -3.23 5.60 -2.44
C VAL A 110 -4.27 4.81 -1.66
N VAL A 111 -5.54 5.09 -1.92
CA VAL A 111 -6.65 4.31 -1.37
C VAL A 111 -7.25 3.49 -2.51
N PHE A 112 -7.28 2.19 -2.35
CA PHE A 112 -7.92 1.29 -3.30
C PHE A 112 -9.04 0.49 -2.63
N ARG A 113 -10.02 0.11 -3.42
CA ARG A 113 -11.12 -0.79 -3.04
C ARG A 113 -10.94 -2.12 -3.74
N PHE A 114 -11.66 -3.13 -3.28
CA PHE A 114 -11.60 -4.45 -3.95
C PHE A 114 -12.00 -4.40 -5.44
N ASP A 115 -12.94 -3.53 -5.78
CA ASP A 115 -13.39 -3.38 -7.17
C ASP A 115 -12.33 -2.71 -8.06
N ASP A 116 -11.47 -1.87 -7.47
CA ASP A 116 -10.33 -1.27 -8.19
C ASP A 116 -9.32 -2.34 -8.63
N VAL A 117 -9.12 -3.40 -7.81
CA VAL A 117 -8.25 -4.54 -8.16
C VAL A 117 -8.75 -5.24 -9.42
N ILE A 118 -10.08 -5.43 -9.55
CA ILE A 118 -10.68 -6.03 -10.75
C ILE A 118 -10.32 -5.20 -11.97
N THR A 119 -10.65 -3.90 -11.91
CA THR A 119 -10.45 -2.99 -13.04
C THR A 119 -8.98 -2.83 -13.40
N LEU A 120 -8.10 -2.70 -12.40
CA LEU A 120 -6.66 -2.63 -12.65
C LEU A 120 -6.13 -3.89 -13.32
N THR A 121 -6.55 -5.07 -12.86
CA THR A 121 -6.14 -6.32 -13.50
C THR A 121 -6.70 -6.47 -14.91
N ASP A 122 -7.91 -5.96 -15.20
CA ASP A 122 -8.49 -5.94 -16.54
C ASP A 122 -7.74 -4.99 -17.48
N ILE A 123 -7.48 -3.74 -17.05
CA ILE A 123 -6.69 -2.76 -17.82
C ILE A 123 -5.34 -3.35 -18.22
N MET A 124 -4.73 -4.11 -17.31
CA MET A 124 -3.42 -4.73 -17.54
C MET A 124 -3.45 -6.06 -18.30
N GLY A 125 -4.64 -6.54 -18.72
CA GLY A 125 -4.79 -7.83 -19.39
C GLY A 125 -4.45 -9.03 -18.52
N GLY A 126 -4.58 -8.90 -17.20
CA GLY A 126 -4.28 -9.92 -16.18
C GLY A 126 -2.94 -9.74 -15.49
N VAL A 127 -2.80 -10.36 -14.31
CA VAL A 127 -1.55 -10.44 -13.54
C VAL A 127 -1.27 -11.88 -13.14
N ASP A 128 0.00 -12.21 -13.00
CA ASP A 128 0.43 -13.56 -12.67
C ASP A 128 0.53 -13.74 -11.15
N ILE A 129 -0.05 -14.82 -10.64
CA ILE A 129 0.03 -15.23 -9.24
C ILE A 129 0.40 -16.72 -9.14
N VAL A 130 0.87 -17.11 -7.95
CA VAL A 130 0.95 -18.51 -7.56
C VAL A 130 -0.05 -18.73 -6.42
N ALA A 131 -1.00 -19.64 -6.59
CA ALA A 131 -2.02 -19.84 -5.58
C ALA A 131 -1.40 -20.37 -4.27
N ASN A 132 -1.69 -19.71 -3.15
CA ASN A 132 -1.18 -20.04 -1.83
C ASN A 132 -2.05 -21.02 -1.05
N HIS A 133 -3.15 -21.48 -1.66
CA HIS A 133 -4.10 -22.43 -1.10
C HIS A 133 -5.02 -22.98 -2.19
N SER A 134 -5.51 -24.22 -2.00
CA SER A 134 -6.48 -24.85 -2.90
C SER A 134 -7.91 -24.51 -2.47
N PHE A 135 -8.69 -23.87 -3.35
CA PHE A 135 -10.09 -23.51 -3.06
C PHE A 135 -10.89 -23.26 -4.34
N THR A 136 -12.21 -23.25 -4.19
CA THR A 136 -13.14 -22.77 -5.22
C THR A 136 -13.96 -21.62 -4.66
N GLN A 137 -14.03 -20.53 -5.41
CA GLN A 137 -14.79 -19.31 -5.09
C GLN A 137 -15.41 -18.74 -6.36
N ASP A 138 -16.72 -18.46 -6.34
CA ASP A 138 -17.45 -17.84 -7.45
C ASP A 138 -17.25 -18.60 -8.79
N ASN A 139 -17.31 -19.96 -8.75
CA ASN A 139 -17.04 -20.89 -9.84
C ASN A 139 -15.58 -20.91 -10.38
N GLU A 140 -14.66 -20.18 -9.74
CA GLU A 140 -13.25 -20.20 -10.07
C GLU A 140 -12.49 -21.12 -9.12
N THR A 141 -11.68 -22.03 -9.68
CA THR A 141 -10.89 -22.99 -8.91
C THR A 141 -9.41 -22.66 -8.98
N PHE A 142 -8.77 -22.70 -7.82
CA PHE A 142 -7.34 -22.50 -7.64
C PHE A 142 -6.75 -23.71 -6.92
N LYS A 143 -5.57 -24.14 -7.34
CA LYS A 143 -4.81 -25.21 -6.68
C LYS A 143 -3.50 -24.65 -6.15
N GLU A 144 -3.19 -24.99 -4.91
CA GLU A 144 -1.98 -24.53 -4.24
C GLU A 144 -0.72 -24.85 -5.04
N GLY A 145 0.18 -23.85 -5.17
CA GLY A 145 1.42 -23.96 -5.94
C GLY A 145 1.27 -23.76 -7.45
N GLU A 146 0.07 -23.80 -8.01
CA GLU A 146 -0.14 -23.57 -9.44
C GLU A 146 -0.10 -22.07 -9.79
N LYS A 147 0.40 -21.79 -11.00
CA LYS A 147 0.46 -20.43 -11.56
C LYS A 147 -0.81 -20.11 -12.33
N TYR A 148 -1.33 -18.92 -12.12
CA TYR A 148 -2.51 -18.41 -12.83
C TYR A 148 -2.27 -16.99 -13.30
N ASN A 149 -2.71 -16.68 -14.53
CA ASN A 149 -2.94 -15.31 -14.96
C ASN A 149 -4.38 -14.95 -14.60
N ILE A 150 -4.56 -14.00 -13.68
CA ILE A 150 -5.88 -13.60 -13.17
C ILE A 150 -6.23 -12.18 -13.56
N LYS A 151 -7.50 -11.97 -13.93
CA LYS A 151 -8.08 -10.66 -14.23
C LYS A 151 -9.57 -10.66 -13.85
N GLY A 152 -10.15 -9.48 -13.72
CA GLY A 152 -11.58 -9.28 -13.53
C GLY A 152 -12.17 -10.12 -12.39
N ALA A 153 -13.25 -10.83 -12.68
CA ALA A 153 -13.96 -11.66 -11.71
C ALA A 153 -13.06 -12.74 -11.07
N ARG A 154 -12.11 -13.31 -11.84
CA ARG A 154 -11.16 -14.30 -11.32
C ARG A 154 -10.21 -13.71 -10.28
N ALA A 155 -9.73 -12.50 -10.49
CA ALA A 155 -8.89 -11.78 -9.52
C ALA A 155 -9.69 -11.45 -8.25
N LEU A 156 -10.96 -11.08 -8.41
CA LEU A 156 -11.86 -10.85 -7.29
C LEU A 156 -12.10 -12.12 -6.47
N ALA A 157 -12.43 -13.24 -7.15
CA ALA A 157 -12.64 -14.55 -6.50
C ALA A 157 -11.40 -14.94 -5.68
N TYR A 158 -10.19 -14.78 -6.25
CA TYR A 158 -8.94 -15.07 -5.58
C TYR A 158 -8.73 -14.25 -4.29
N THR A 159 -9.03 -12.96 -4.33
CA THR A 159 -8.79 -12.03 -3.20
C THR A 159 -9.88 -12.07 -2.13
N ARG A 160 -11.10 -12.53 -2.46
CA ARG A 160 -12.26 -12.55 -1.53
C ARG A 160 -12.41 -13.82 -0.73
N HIS A 161 -11.78 -14.92 -1.11
CA HIS A 161 -11.99 -16.21 -0.47
C HIS A 161 -11.68 -16.19 1.03
N ARG A 162 -12.60 -16.76 1.85
CA ARG A 162 -12.51 -16.84 3.31
C ARG A 162 -13.00 -18.18 3.88
N LYS A 163 -13.62 -19.04 3.07
CA LYS A 163 -14.40 -20.17 3.58
C LYS A 163 -13.55 -21.33 4.09
N THR A 164 -12.38 -21.55 3.53
CA THR A 164 -11.55 -22.75 3.82
C THR A 164 -10.20 -22.39 4.45
N ASP A 165 -9.94 -21.10 4.72
CA ASP A 165 -8.66 -20.67 5.26
C ASP A 165 -8.77 -19.47 6.24
N SER A 166 -7.65 -19.08 6.80
CA SER A 166 -7.57 -18.00 7.78
C SER A 166 -7.63 -16.59 7.13
N ALA A 167 -7.96 -15.59 7.93
CA ALA A 167 -7.87 -14.19 7.53
C ALA A 167 -6.45 -13.82 7.05
N PHE A 168 -5.41 -14.45 7.63
CA PHE A 168 -4.02 -14.27 7.23
C PHE A 168 -3.77 -14.70 5.78
N LYS A 169 -4.27 -15.85 5.36
CA LYS A 169 -4.13 -16.34 3.97
C LYS A 169 -4.84 -15.42 2.96
N ARG A 170 -5.98 -14.85 3.33
CA ARG A 170 -6.66 -13.86 2.49
C ARG A 170 -5.80 -12.59 2.32
N ASP A 171 -5.27 -12.05 3.41
CA ASP A 171 -4.45 -10.83 3.39
C ASP A 171 -3.15 -11.06 2.59
N GLU A 172 -2.60 -12.27 2.65
CA GLU A 172 -1.48 -12.69 1.82
C GLU A 172 -1.85 -12.69 0.32
N ARG A 173 -3.02 -13.22 -0.08
CA ARG A 173 -3.49 -13.17 -1.47
C ARG A 173 -3.68 -11.75 -1.97
N GLN A 174 -4.26 -10.88 -1.15
CA GLN A 174 -4.42 -9.46 -1.50
C GLN A 174 -3.07 -8.80 -1.76
N ARG A 175 -2.09 -9.00 -0.86
CA ARG A 175 -0.72 -8.51 -1.05
C ARG A 175 -0.09 -9.07 -2.32
N GLN A 176 -0.26 -10.36 -2.59
CA GLN A 176 0.28 -11.01 -3.77
C GLN A 176 -0.26 -10.39 -5.07
N VAL A 177 -1.56 -10.14 -5.16
CA VAL A 177 -2.16 -9.49 -6.34
C VAL A 177 -1.62 -8.07 -6.50
N MET A 178 -1.53 -7.30 -5.41
CA MET A 178 -0.97 -5.94 -5.44
C MET A 178 0.50 -5.93 -5.88
N GLN A 179 1.31 -6.86 -5.37
CA GLN A 179 2.70 -7.03 -5.79
C GLN A 179 2.79 -7.41 -7.28
N SER A 180 1.88 -8.26 -7.76
CA SER A 180 1.85 -8.67 -9.16
C SER A 180 1.45 -7.54 -10.10
N ILE A 181 0.49 -6.68 -9.69
CA ILE A 181 0.16 -5.42 -10.38
C ILE A 181 1.40 -4.53 -10.47
N ALA A 182 2.03 -4.24 -9.33
CA ALA A 182 3.23 -3.40 -9.27
C ALA A 182 4.36 -3.98 -10.14
N LYS A 183 4.62 -5.29 -10.01
CA LYS A 183 5.65 -6.00 -10.78
C LYS A 183 5.42 -5.91 -12.29
N LYS A 184 4.19 -6.05 -12.74
CA LYS A 184 3.85 -5.93 -14.15
C LYS A 184 4.04 -4.50 -14.66
N LEU A 185 3.57 -3.49 -13.91
CA LEU A 185 3.69 -2.08 -14.28
C LEU A 185 5.14 -1.61 -14.46
N VAL A 186 6.05 -2.13 -13.62
CA VAL A 186 7.47 -1.77 -13.71
C VAL A 186 8.25 -2.57 -14.73
N SER A 187 7.69 -3.68 -15.22
CA SER A 187 8.32 -4.48 -16.30
C SER A 187 8.17 -3.77 -17.64
N PRO A 188 9.12 -3.95 -18.58
CA PRO A 188 8.98 -3.40 -19.94
C PRO A 188 7.66 -3.79 -20.62
N ALA A 189 7.19 -5.02 -20.39
CA ALA A 189 5.91 -5.50 -20.91
C ALA A 189 4.68 -4.77 -20.32
N GLY A 190 4.84 -4.16 -19.16
CA GLY A 190 3.77 -3.41 -18.48
C GLY A 190 3.71 -1.92 -18.81
N TRP A 191 4.75 -1.34 -19.41
CA TRP A 191 4.82 0.11 -19.64
C TRP A 191 3.69 0.66 -20.52
N GLY A 192 3.22 -0.14 -21.47
CA GLY A 192 2.05 0.22 -22.28
C GLY A 192 0.75 0.40 -21.49
N TYR A 193 0.64 -0.18 -20.30
CA TYR A 193 -0.54 -0.07 -19.43
C TYR A 193 -0.47 1.11 -18.45
N VAL A 194 0.73 1.67 -18.22
CA VAL A 194 0.92 2.76 -17.24
C VAL A 194 -0.02 3.94 -17.46
N PRO A 195 -0.20 4.47 -18.70
CA PRO A 195 -1.12 5.58 -18.91
C PRO A 195 -2.58 5.24 -18.52
N GLY A 196 -3.07 4.05 -18.91
CA GLY A 196 -4.43 3.62 -18.58
C GLY A 196 -4.65 3.39 -17.08
N VAL A 197 -3.68 2.77 -16.41
CA VAL A 197 -3.69 2.58 -14.95
C VAL A 197 -3.67 3.93 -14.24
N TYR A 198 -2.80 4.85 -14.65
CA TYR A 198 -2.70 6.18 -14.05
C TYR A 198 -3.99 6.99 -14.23
N SER A 199 -4.57 6.98 -15.45
CA SER A 199 -5.86 7.64 -15.71
C SER A 199 -6.97 7.07 -14.82
N TYR A 200 -7.08 5.75 -14.71
CA TYR A 200 -8.05 5.11 -13.83
C TYR A 200 -7.84 5.51 -12.36
N MET A 201 -6.59 5.50 -11.89
CA MET A 201 -6.26 5.89 -10.52
C MET A 201 -6.69 7.35 -10.24
N GLN A 202 -6.44 8.26 -11.18
CA GLN A 202 -6.80 9.69 -11.05
C GLN A 202 -8.32 9.89 -11.02
N GLU A 203 -9.07 9.14 -11.80
CA GLU A 203 -10.51 9.32 -11.95
C GLU A 203 -11.35 8.61 -10.88
N LYS A 204 -10.90 7.44 -10.42
CA LYS A 204 -11.71 6.51 -9.62
C LYS A 204 -11.16 6.21 -8.25
N MET A 205 -9.88 6.48 -8.00
CA MET A 205 -9.23 6.20 -6.73
C MET A 205 -8.90 7.49 -6.00
N ASP A 206 -8.89 7.43 -4.67
CA ASP A 206 -8.42 8.56 -3.86
C ASP A 206 -6.89 8.48 -3.73
N ILE A 207 -6.21 9.22 -4.60
CA ILE A 207 -4.75 9.24 -4.62
C ILE A 207 -4.20 10.63 -4.33
N SER A 208 -3.10 10.66 -3.58
CA SER A 208 -2.22 11.81 -3.43
C SER A 208 -0.84 11.36 -3.84
N PHE A 209 -0.51 11.47 -5.13
CA PHE A 209 0.75 10.97 -5.67
C PHE A 209 1.30 11.88 -6.76
N ASN A 210 2.59 12.21 -6.67
CA ASN A 210 3.27 12.99 -7.69
C ASN A 210 4.00 12.03 -8.67
N PRO A 211 3.56 11.94 -9.94
CA PRO A 211 4.15 11.00 -10.90
C PRO A 211 5.61 11.33 -11.21
N ILE A 212 6.02 12.60 -11.19
CA ILE A 212 7.42 13.01 -11.41
C ILE A 212 8.29 12.46 -10.27
N LYS A 213 7.82 12.56 -9.02
CA LYS A 213 8.50 11.96 -7.87
C LYS A 213 8.55 10.43 -7.97
N GLY A 214 7.51 9.81 -8.53
CA GLY A 214 7.47 8.38 -8.80
C GLY A 214 8.59 7.87 -9.72
N ILE A 215 9.05 8.69 -10.67
CA ILE A 215 10.19 8.37 -11.55
C ILE A 215 11.45 8.05 -10.72
N SER A 216 11.64 8.70 -9.59
CA SER A 216 12.79 8.43 -8.72
C SER A 216 12.80 7.05 -8.07
N ALA A 217 11.68 6.33 -8.10
CA ALA A 217 11.60 4.93 -7.64
C ALA A 217 12.08 3.93 -8.71
N LEU A 218 12.13 4.32 -10.00
CA LEU A 218 12.48 3.42 -11.11
C LEU A 218 13.81 2.69 -10.91
N PRO A 219 14.93 3.34 -10.50
CA PRO A 219 16.18 2.62 -10.26
C PRO A 219 16.02 1.51 -9.23
N ALA A 220 15.31 1.78 -8.12
CA ALA A 220 15.08 0.80 -7.08
C ALA A 220 14.25 -0.39 -7.59
N ILE A 221 13.23 -0.12 -8.39
CA ILE A 221 12.35 -1.12 -8.97
C ILE A 221 13.11 -1.99 -9.98
N LEU A 222 13.91 -1.38 -10.86
CA LEU A 222 14.68 -2.10 -11.91
C LEU A 222 15.79 -2.96 -11.31
N ILE A 223 16.51 -2.45 -10.30
CA ILE A 223 17.62 -3.16 -9.64
C ILE A 223 17.09 -4.32 -8.79
N ASN A 224 16.06 -4.08 -7.99
CA ASN A 224 15.56 -5.08 -7.04
C ASN A 224 14.54 -6.05 -7.68
N LYS A 225 14.14 -5.84 -8.95
CA LYS A 225 13.15 -6.68 -9.65
C LYS A 225 11.90 -6.96 -8.79
N THR A 226 11.48 -5.96 -8.01
CA THR A 226 10.35 -6.05 -7.05
C THR A 226 10.57 -6.91 -5.79
N ASN A 227 11.80 -7.28 -5.48
CA ASN A 227 12.16 -7.84 -4.17
C ASN A 227 12.29 -6.69 -3.16
N PHE A 228 11.16 -6.25 -2.61
CA PHE A 228 11.14 -5.21 -1.59
C PHE A 228 11.59 -5.77 -0.24
N GLU A 229 12.37 -4.99 0.51
CA GLU A 229 12.69 -5.33 1.89
C GLU A 229 11.38 -5.28 2.71
N GLN A 230 10.91 -6.43 3.17
CA GLN A 230 9.70 -6.52 3.97
C GLN A 230 10.03 -6.43 5.45
N HIS A 231 9.38 -5.51 6.14
CA HIS A 231 9.43 -5.34 7.57
C HIS A 231 8.09 -5.75 8.17
N GLU A 232 8.13 -6.29 9.37
CA GLU A 232 6.95 -6.72 10.12
C GLU A 232 6.98 -6.10 11.51
N ILE A 233 5.83 -5.61 11.96
CA ILE A 233 5.64 -5.21 13.36
C ILE A 233 5.28 -6.47 14.15
N LYS A 234 6.17 -6.89 15.03
CA LYS A 234 5.91 -7.99 15.97
C LYS A 234 5.09 -7.47 17.15
N GLY A 235 4.27 -8.33 17.72
CA GLY A 235 3.43 -8.01 18.85
C GLY A 235 2.48 -9.15 19.20
N ASP A 236 1.72 -8.96 20.26
CA ASP A 236 0.81 -9.95 20.80
C ASP A 236 -0.66 -9.51 20.75
N GLY A 237 -1.55 -10.49 20.70
CA GLY A 237 -2.98 -10.26 20.84
C GLY A 237 -3.36 -10.04 22.29
N LYS A 238 -4.17 -9.01 22.59
CA LYS A 238 -4.67 -8.75 23.94
C LYS A 238 -6.16 -8.39 23.93
N MET A 239 -6.91 -8.97 24.86
CA MET A 239 -8.29 -8.57 25.12
C MET A 239 -8.32 -7.36 26.07
N ILE A 240 -8.92 -6.24 25.63
CA ILE A 240 -9.11 -5.03 26.43
C ILE A 240 -10.62 -4.74 26.44
N LYS A 241 -11.25 -4.80 27.60
CA LYS A 241 -12.70 -4.58 27.78
C LYS A 241 -13.57 -5.42 26.81
N GLY A 242 -13.17 -6.70 26.57
CA GLY A 242 -13.90 -7.61 25.70
C GLY A 242 -13.64 -7.43 24.20
N ILE A 243 -12.73 -6.55 23.81
CA ILE A 243 -12.34 -6.32 22.40
C ILE A 243 -10.91 -6.80 22.21
N TRP A 244 -10.67 -7.55 21.12
CA TRP A 244 -9.32 -8.02 20.77
C TRP A 244 -8.54 -6.92 20.05
N TYR A 245 -7.28 -6.71 20.49
CA TYR A 245 -6.34 -5.76 19.90
C TYR A 245 -5.00 -6.45 19.64
N PHE A 246 -4.26 -5.95 18.65
CA PHE A 246 -2.86 -6.25 18.44
C PHE A 246 -2.02 -5.18 19.16
N ILE A 247 -1.17 -5.61 20.09
CA ILE A 247 -0.27 -4.73 20.83
C ILE A 247 1.14 -4.88 20.28
N PRO A 248 1.68 -3.86 19.59
CA PRO A 248 3.05 -3.92 19.10
C PRO A 248 4.07 -4.06 20.22
N GLU A 249 5.11 -4.86 20.02
CA GLU A 249 6.29 -4.85 20.88
C GLU A 249 7.07 -3.55 20.70
N ASP A 250 7.48 -2.90 21.80
CA ASP A 250 8.20 -1.63 21.76
C ASP A 250 9.50 -1.71 20.96
N ALA A 251 10.26 -2.79 21.08
CA ALA A 251 11.50 -3.00 20.32
C ALA A 251 11.22 -3.04 18.81
N SER A 252 10.26 -3.85 18.39
CA SER A 252 9.87 -3.98 16.97
C SER A 252 9.32 -2.68 16.41
N LEU A 253 8.49 -1.96 17.18
CA LEU A 253 7.95 -0.66 16.78
C LEU A 253 9.05 0.40 16.66
N ASN A 254 10.02 0.41 17.57
CA ASN A 254 11.15 1.34 17.52
C ASN A 254 12.07 1.06 16.31
N ASP A 255 12.26 -0.18 15.94
CA ASP A 255 13.01 -0.54 14.74
C ASP A 255 12.24 -0.10 13.47
N ALA A 256 10.92 -0.31 13.42
CA ALA A 256 10.09 0.18 12.34
C ALA A 256 10.15 1.72 12.23
N ARG A 257 10.12 2.44 13.35
CA ARG A 257 10.27 3.89 13.39
C ARG A 257 11.61 4.36 12.82
N LYS A 258 12.72 3.72 13.15
CA LYS A 258 14.05 4.05 12.59
C LYS A 258 14.08 3.80 11.08
N GLU A 259 13.59 2.64 10.64
CA GLU A 259 13.64 2.22 9.24
C GLU A 259 12.78 3.07 8.33
N PHE A 260 11.61 3.52 8.80
CA PHE A 260 10.63 4.28 8.00
C PHE A 260 10.69 5.79 8.23
N LYS A 261 11.65 6.30 9.01
CA LYS A 261 11.79 7.73 9.30
C LYS A 261 12.05 8.54 8.04
N VAL A 262 11.20 9.53 7.79
CA VAL A 262 11.34 10.57 6.77
C VAL A 262 10.99 11.89 7.45
N TRP A 263 11.76 12.95 7.18
CA TRP A 263 11.65 14.21 7.92
C TRP A 263 10.85 15.31 7.18
N PHE A 264 10.61 15.12 5.84
CA PHE A 264 10.04 16.17 4.97
C PHE A 264 8.85 15.65 4.19
#